data_a8fde347d548e5e74632cb5434ce20e6
#
_entry.id   a8fde347d548e5e74632cb5434ce20e6
#
_cell.length_a   1.000
_cell.length_b   1.000
_cell.length_c   1.000
_cell.angle_alpha   90.00
_cell.angle_beta   90.00
_cell.angle_gamma   90.00
#
_symmetry.space_group_name_H-M   'P 1'
#
loop_
_entity.id
_entity.type
_entity.pdbx_description
1 polymer ?
#
loop_
_entity_poly.entity_id
_entity_poly.type
_entity_poly.pdbx_seq_one_letter_code
_entity_poly.pdbx_strand_id
1 'polypeptide(L)'
;MIRRRGPPSQTWRTFLRNHAEAIATIDLCVVPTLTFERLFAFLVLGHGRRQLLWYAVTRHPTSEWLAQQILEAFPWNAAPTYLVRDNDRVYGQAFTRRLRTMGIRDRPISPRSPWHNPYAEQLIGTLRRDCLDHVLIFNERHLRGVLTLYSLYY
;
A
#
# COMPACT_ATOMS: atom_id res chain seq x y z
N MET A 1 22.49 -15.75 22.59
CA MET A 1 22.87 -15.00 22.34
C MET A 1 22.39 -13.85 21.86
N ILE A 2 22.48 -13.11 21.90
CA ILE A 2 21.98 -12.03 21.65
C ILE A 2 22.55 -11.15 20.95
N ARG A 3 22.47 -10.80 20.25
CA ARG A 3 22.97 -10.08 19.62
C ARG A 3 22.67 -8.80 19.52
N ARG A 4 23.15 -8.05 19.47
CA ARG A 4 22.85 -6.88 19.41
C ARG A 4 23.15 -6.33 18.29
N ARG A 5 23.05 -5.64 17.82
CA ARG A 5 23.16 -5.26 16.79
C ARG A 5 23.02 -3.90 16.52
N GLY A 6 23.11 -3.26 15.37
CA GLY A 6 22.91 -1.86 15.12
C GLY A 6 21.50 -1.39 15.39
N PRO A 7 21.19 -0.10 15.29
CA PRO A 7 19.84 0.40 15.47
C PRO A 7 18.84 -0.31 14.57
N PRO A 8 17.60 -0.57 15.04
CA PRO A 8 16.61 -1.24 14.22
C PRO A 8 16.37 -0.60 12.87
N SER A 9 16.42 0.75 12.81
CA SER A 9 16.22 1.45 11.55
C SER A 9 17.29 1.13 10.51
N GLN A 10 18.53 0.99 10.95
CA GLN A 10 19.64 0.66 10.06
C GLN A 10 19.54 -0.79 9.60
N THR A 11 19.21 -1.70 10.50
CA THR A 11 18.99 -3.10 10.17
C THR A 11 17.85 -3.25 9.16
N TRP A 12 16.78 -2.47 9.37
CA TRP A 12 15.64 -2.49 8.48
C TRP A 12 16.00 -1.97 7.09
N ARG A 13 16.83 -0.94 6.99
CA ARG A 13 17.27 -0.42 5.70
C ARG A 13 18.06 -1.46 4.91
N THR A 14 18.94 -2.18 5.60
CA THR A 14 19.70 -3.25 4.96
C THR A 14 18.78 -4.34 4.45
N PHE A 15 17.79 -4.70 5.26
CA PHE A 15 16.78 -5.69 4.87
C PHE A 15 16.01 -5.24 3.63
N LEU A 16 15.55 -3.99 3.61
CA LEU A 16 14.81 -3.44 2.48
C LEU A 16 15.63 -3.47 1.19
N ARG A 17 16.91 -3.11 1.30
CA ARG A 17 17.80 -3.12 0.14
C ARG A 17 17.92 -4.51 -0.46
N ASN A 18 18.01 -5.53 0.39
CA ASN A 18 18.22 -6.90 -0.05
C ASN A 18 16.92 -7.57 -0.51
N HIS A 19 15.77 -7.07 -0.07
CA HIS A 19 14.48 -7.71 -0.32
C HIS A 19 13.48 -6.79 -0.99
N ALA A 20 13.98 -5.76 -1.70
CA ALA A 20 13.10 -4.73 -2.27
C ALA A 20 11.99 -5.30 -3.15
N GLU A 21 12.30 -6.33 -3.92
CA GLU A 21 11.31 -6.95 -4.81
C GLU A 21 10.32 -7.84 -4.06
N ALA A 22 10.65 -8.22 -2.84
CA ALA A 22 9.79 -9.07 -2.02
C ALA A 22 8.84 -8.26 -1.13
N ILE A 23 8.90 -6.94 -1.22
CA ILE A 23 8.12 -6.06 -0.35
C ILE A 23 7.16 -5.23 -1.16
N ALA A 24 5.91 -5.21 -0.75
CA ALA A 24 4.91 -4.29 -1.27
C ALA A 24 4.40 -3.40 -0.15
N THR A 25 4.00 -2.19 -0.51
CA THR A 25 3.37 -1.25 0.41
C THR A 25 1.98 -0.94 -0.10
N ILE A 26 1.01 -0.91 0.81
CA ILE A 26 -0.35 -0.53 0.45
C ILE A 26 -0.78 0.71 1.20
N ASP A 27 -1.69 1.44 0.60
CA ASP A 27 -2.28 2.62 1.20
C ASP A 27 -3.73 2.74 0.75
N LEU A 28 -4.56 3.23 1.65
CA LEU A 28 -5.95 3.53 1.35
C LEU A 28 -6.16 5.02 1.50
N CYS A 29 -6.29 5.72 0.39
CA CYS A 29 -6.41 7.17 0.37
C CYS A 29 -7.86 7.59 0.26
N VAL A 30 -8.25 8.60 1.03
CA VAL A 30 -9.56 9.23 0.90
C VAL A 30 -9.43 10.34 -0.13
N VAL A 31 -10.27 10.32 -1.16
CA VAL A 31 -10.26 11.30 -2.22
C VAL A 31 -11.64 11.97 -2.28
N PRO A 32 -11.77 13.22 -1.84
CA PRO A 32 -13.05 13.92 -1.95
C PRO A 32 -13.31 14.33 -3.40
N THR A 33 -14.56 14.24 -3.82
CA THR A 33 -14.97 14.70 -5.14
C THR A 33 -15.53 16.11 -5.08
N LEU A 34 -15.73 16.72 -6.23
CA LEU A 34 -16.34 18.04 -6.32
C LEU A 34 -17.79 18.08 -5.81
N THR A 35 -18.45 16.92 -5.78
CA THR A 35 -19.80 16.80 -5.24
C THR A 35 -19.80 16.38 -3.77
N PHE A 36 -18.63 16.45 -3.11
CA PHE A 36 -18.46 16.12 -1.69
C PHE A 36 -18.68 14.65 -1.36
N GLU A 37 -18.65 13.80 -2.36
CA GLU A 37 -18.61 12.36 -2.11
C GLU A 37 -17.19 11.96 -1.71
N ARG A 38 -17.07 10.94 -0.88
CA ARG A 38 -15.77 10.39 -0.52
C ARG A 38 -15.52 9.11 -1.31
N LEU A 39 -14.46 9.11 -2.06
CA LEU A 39 -13.97 7.92 -2.72
C LEU A 39 -12.73 7.43 -1.99
N PHE A 40 -12.49 6.15 -2.08
CA PHE A 40 -11.31 5.54 -1.47
C PHE A 40 -10.49 4.90 -2.58
N ALA A 41 -9.24 5.30 -2.66
CA ALA A 41 -8.29 4.71 -3.61
C ALA A 41 -7.37 3.78 -2.86
N PHE A 42 -7.41 2.50 -3.22
CA PHE A 42 -6.53 1.50 -2.67
C PHE A 42 -5.34 1.35 -3.61
N LEU A 43 -4.14 1.55 -3.10
CA LEU A 43 -2.93 1.59 -3.88
C LEU A 43 -1.97 0.52 -3.40
N VAL A 44 -1.36 -0.19 -4.34
CA VAL A 44 -0.36 -1.21 -4.04
C VAL A 44 0.92 -0.83 -4.78
N LEU A 45 1.98 -0.60 -4.04
CA LEU A 45 3.27 -0.18 -4.59
C LEU A 45 4.32 -1.22 -4.32
N GLY A 46 5.14 -1.48 -5.34
CA GLY A 46 6.30 -2.34 -5.18
C GLY A 46 7.54 -1.52 -4.84
N HIS A 47 8.34 -2.00 -3.89
CA HIS A 47 9.53 -1.26 -3.46
C HIS A 47 10.66 -1.34 -4.47
N GLY A 48 10.83 -2.48 -5.13
CA GLY A 48 11.97 -2.70 -6.01
C GLY A 48 12.07 -1.69 -7.14
N ARG A 49 10.96 -1.39 -7.78
CA ARG A 49 10.92 -0.48 -8.93
C ARG A 49 10.13 0.78 -8.67
N ARG A 50 9.71 1.02 -7.43
CA ARG A 50 8.87 2.16 -7.08
C ARG A 50 7.67 2.25 -7.98
N GLN A 51 7.01 1.12 -8.21
CA GLN A 51 6.01 0.98 -9.22
C GLN A 51 4.63 0.84 -8.59
N LEU A 52 3.64 1.50 -9.19
CA LEU A 52 2.25 1.28 -8.80
C LEU A 52 1.79 -0.03 -9.44
N LEU A 53 1.70 -1.08 -8.62
CA LEU A 53 1.38 -2.43 -9.09
C LEU A 53 -0.10 -2.64 -9.30
N TRP A 54 -0.93 -2.01 -8.48
CA TRP A 54 -2.38 -2.21 -8.51
C TRP A 54 -3.04 -0.99 -7.91
N TYR A 55 -4.21 -0.66 -8.40
CA TYR A 55 -5.05 0.35 -7.80
C TYR A 55 -6.51 -0.05 -7.96
N ALA A 56 -7.34 0.37 -7.02
CA ALA A 56 -8.77 0.13 -7.08
C ALA A 56 -9.48 1.27 -6.37
N VAL A 57 -10.69 1.57 -6.79
CA VAL A 57 -11.47 2.68 -6.24
C VAL A 57 -12.80 2.13 -5.76
N THR A 58 -13.23 2.56 -4.58
CA THR A 58 -14.51 2.18 -4.04
C THR A 58 -15.08 3.32 -3.18
N ARG A 59 -16.40 3.33 -3.00
CA ARG A 59 -17.06 4.23 -2.06
C ARG A 59 -17.13 3.61 -0.66
N HIS A 60 -17.05 2.28 -0.59
CA HIS A 60 -17.26 1.55 0.66
C HIS A 60 -16.15 0.51 0.85
N PRO A 61 -14.99 0.93 1.36
CA PRO A 61 -13.93 -0.01 1.61
C PRO A 61 -14.27 -0.89 2.82
N THR A 62 -14.41 -2.16 2.57
CA THR A 62 -14.61 -3.14 3.64
C THR A 62 -13.38 -4.03 3.71
N SER A 63 -13.22 -4.72 4.84
CA SER A 63 -12.14 -5.68 5.00
C SER A 63 -12.18 -6.74 3.89
N GLU A 64 -13.37 -7.22 3.57
CA GLU A 64 -13.58 -8.21 2.51
C GLU A 64 -13.21 -7.67 1.15
N TRP A 65 -13.58 -6.42 0.86
CA TRP A 65 -13.22 -5.80 -0.40
C TRP A 65 -11.72 -5.65 -0.52
N LEU A 66 -11.06 -5.19 0.55
CA LEU A 66 -9.61 -5.04 0.57
C LEU A 66 -8.91 -6.39 0.39
N ALA A 67 -9.41 -7.43 1.04
CA ALA A 67 -8.89 -8.78 0.88
C ALA A 67 -8.98 -9.24 -0.58
N GLN A 68 -10.09 -8.93 -1.24
CA GLN A 68 -10.28 -9.28 -2.64
C GLN A 68 -9.29 -8.54 -3.53
N GLN A 69 -9.01 -7.27 -3.22
CA GLN A 69 -8.05 -6.49 -3.99
C GLN A 69 -6.64 -7.09 -3.91
N ILE A 70 -6.24 -7.55 -2.74
CA ILE A 70 -4.94 -8.20 -2.60
C ILE A 70 -4.86 -9.47 -3.45
N LEU A 71 -5.94 -10.24 -3.46
CA LEU A 71 -5.98 -11.45 -4.27
C LEU A 71 -5.83 -11.14 -5.77
N GLU A 72 -6.49 -10.07 -6.21
CA GLU A 72 -6.42 -9.67 -7.63
C GLU A 72 -5.08 -9.02 -7.98
N ALA A 73 -4.49 -8.28 -7.03
CA ALA A 73 -3.22 -7.61 -7.26
C ALA A 73 -2.06 -8.61 -7.40
N PHE A 74 -2.13 -9.73 -6.72
CA PHE A 74 -1.04 -10.71 -6.69
C PHE A 74 -1.54 -12.09 -7.06
N PRO A 75 -1.79 -12.31 -8.37
CA PRO A 75 -2.21 -13.64 -8.82
C PRO A 75 -1.06 -14.65 -8.68
N TRP A 76 -1.40 -15.83 -8.18
CA TRP A 76 -0.46 -16.96 -8.07
C TRP A 76 0.96 -16.49 -7.70
N ASN A 77 1.97 -16.98 -8.09
CA ASN A 77 3.37 -16.82 -7.68
C ASN A 77 3.90 -15.36 -7.61
N ALA A 78 3.02 -14.36 -7.72
CA ALA A 78 3.44 -12.96 -7.71
C ALA A 78 3.34 -12.30 -6.33
N ALA A 79 2.89 -13.01 -5.30
CA ALA A 79 2.68 -12.42 -3.98
C ALA A 79 4.02 -12.01 -3.35
N PRO A 80 4.05 -10.84 -2.69
CA PRO A 80 5.25 -10.41 -1.99
C PRO A 80 5.46 -11.26 -0.72
N THR A 81 6.67 -11.25 -0.21
CA THR A 81 6.94 -11.89 1.08
C THR A 81 6.40 -11.04 2.22
N TYR A 82 6.52 -9.72 2.10
CA TYR A 82 6.12 -8.78 3.14
C TYR A 82 5.18 -7.73 2.58
N LEU A 83 4.17 -7.39 3.35
CA LEU A 83 3.27 -6.30 3.00
C LEU A 83 3.29 -5.26 4.12
N VAL A 84 3.70 -4.04 3.78
CA VAL A 84 3.78 -2.93 4.73
C VAL A 84 2.52 -2.08 4.56
N ARG A 85 1.87 -1.75 5.67
CA ARG A 85 0.65 -0.95 5.67
C ARG A 85 0.52 -0.20 6.98
N ASP A 86 -0.34 0.82 7.01
CA ASP A 86 -0.67 1.43 8.28
C ASP A 86 -1.56 0.48 9.10
N ASN A 87 -1.79 0.83 10.36
CA ASN A 87 -2.53 -0.03 11.29
C ASN A 87 -4.00 0.40 11.39
N ASP A 88 -4.62 0.73 10.28
CA ASP A 88 -6.00 1.15 10.24
C ASP A 88 -6.94 -0.04 10.50
N ARG A 89 -8.00 0.20 11.25
CA ARG A 89 -9.00 -0.83 11.58
C ARG A 89 -9.76 -1.35 10.37
N VAL A 90 -9.80 -0.58 9.30
CA VAL A 90 -10.55 -0.96 8.10
C VAL A 90 -10.04 -2.27 7.53
N TYR A 91 -8.78 -2.59 7.71
CA TYR A 91 -8.22 -3.83 7.18
C TYR A 91 -8.85 -5.06 7.83
N GLY A 92 -8.99 -5.09 9.15
CA GLY A 92 -9.76 -6.11 9.84
C GLY A 92 -9.28 -7.53 9.66
N GLN A 93 -10.08 -8.47 10.15
CA GLN A 93 -9.72 -9.89 10.17
C GLN A 93 -9.78 -10.55 8.79
N ALA A 94 -10.73 -10.19 7.96
CA ALA A 94 -10.84 -10.78 6.63
C ALA A 94 -9.58 -10.49 5.82
N PHE A 95 -9.05 -9.28 5.96
CA PHE A 95 -7.83 -8.88 5.27
C PHE A 95 -6.62 -9.66 5.80
N THR A 96 -6.41 -9.68 7.11
CA THR A 96 -5.27 -10.38 7.70
C THR A 96 -5.31 -11.88 7.44
N ARG A 97 -6.50 -12.46 7.43
CA ARG A 97 -6.67 -13.86 7.09
C ARG A 97 -6.29 -14.14 5.65
N ARG A 98 -6.65 -13.24 4.73
CA ARG A 98 -6.28 -13.37 3.32
C ARG A 98 -4.77 -13.34 3.14
N LEU A 99 -4.08 -12.41 3.81
CA LEU A 99 -2.63 -12.35 3.74
C LEU A 99 -2.00 -13.65 4.20
N ARG A 100 -2.52 -14.19 5.31
CA ARG A 100 -2.00 -15.45 5.87
C ARG A 100 -2.20 -16.59 4.88
N THR A 101 -3.37 -16.67 4.26
CA THR A 101 -3.68 -17.71 3.27
C THR A 101 -2.74 -17.64 2.07
N MET A 102 -2.35 -16.44 1.67
CA MET A 102 -1.45 -16.22 0.54
C MET A 102 0.03 -16.32 0.91
N GLY A 103 0.34 -16.56 2.18
CA GLY A 103 1.72 -16.64 2.63
C GLY A 103 2.42 -15.29 2.73
N ILE A 104 1.68 -14.21 2.78
CA ILE A 104 2.23 -12.86 2.88
C ILE A 104 2.37 -12.50 4.35
N ARG A 105 3.53 -11.98 4.72
CA ARG A 105 3.78 -11.53 6.09
C ARG A 105 3.32 -10.09 6.24
N ASP A 106 2.34 -9.90 7.12
CA ASP A 106 1.72 -8.61 7.38
C ASP A 106 2.60 -7.78 8.31
N ARG A 107 2.93 -6.56 7.90
CA ARG A 107 3.77 -5.64 8.68
C ARG A 107 3.08 -4.30 8.85
N PRO A 108 2.12 -4.21 9.78
CA PRO A 108 1.48 -2.92 10.04
C PRO A 108 2.46 -1.95 10.67
N ILE A 109 2.43 -0.70 10.20
CA ILE A 109 3.28 0.37 10.71
C ILE A 109 2.58 1.04 11.88
N SER A 110 3.30 1.27 12.95
CA SER A 110 2.87 2.10 14.07
C SER A 110 4.04 2.98 14.49
N PRO A 111 3.80 4.04 15.27
CA PRO A 111 4.87 4.99 15.61
C PRO A 111 6.11 4.38 16.23
N ARG A 112 5.97 3.24 16.91
CA ARG A 112 7.10 2.57 17.54
C ARG A 112 7.47 1.24 16.89
N SER A 113 6.88 0.97 15.75
CA SER A 113 7.13 -0.29 15.05
C SER A 113 8.50 -0.25 14.37
N PRO A 114 9.26 -1.35 14.39
CA PRO A 114 10.48 -1.43 13.59
C PRO A 114 10.20 -1.39 12.09
N TRP A 115 8.93 -1.57 11.68
CA TRP A 115 8.53 -1.47 10.28
C TRP A 115 8.25 -0.03 9.87
N HIS A 116 8.21 0.91 10.81
CA HIS A 116 8.00 2.32 10.51
C HIS A 116 9.15 2.79 9.62
N ASN A 117 8.84 3.07 8.38
CA ASN A 117 9.84 3.22 7.35
C ASN A 117 9.64 4.52 6.60
N PRO A 118 10.57 5.49 6.76
CA PRO A 118 10.48 6.76 6.03
C PRO A 118 10.44 6.59 4.52
N TYR A 119 11.08 5.55 4.01
CA TYR A 119 11.08 5.27 2.57
C TYR A 119 9.66 4.97 2.06
N ALA A 120 8.93 4.09 2.75
CA ALA A 120 7.57 3.77 2.37
C ALA A 120 6.66 4.99 2.51
N GLU A 121 6.81 5.75 3.58
CA GLU A 121 6.04 6.98 3.77
C GLU A 121 6.32 8.00 2.68
N GLN A 122 7.58 8.15 2.30
CA GLN A 122 7.96 9.07 1.24
C GLN A 122 7.36 8.65 -0.09
N LEU A 123 7.39 7.37 -0.39
CA LEU A 123 6.85 6.84 -1.63
C LEU A 123 5.34 7.09 -1.74
N ILE A 124 4.61 6.78 -0.67
CA ILE A 124 3.17 7.02 -0.60
C ILE A 124 2.88 8.51 -0.69
N GLY A 125 3.64 9.33 0.05
CA GLY A 125 3.46 10.77 0.04
C GLY A 125 3.69 11.37 -1.34
N THR A 126 4.70 10.89 -2.06
CA THR A 126 4.97 11.33 -3.42
C THR A 126 3.80 11.00 -4.33
N LEU A 127 3.29 9.79 -4.25
CA LEU A 127 2.15 9.37 -5.05
C LEU A 127 0.93 10.25 -4.78
N ARG A 128 0.64 10.52 -3.51
CA ARG A 128 -0.50 11.38 -3.16
C ARG A 128 -0.33 12.78 -3.71
N ARG A 129 0.83 13.38 -3.55
CA ARG A 129 1.08 14.75 -4.03
C ARG A 129 1.02 14.82 -5.54
N ASP A 130 1.66 13.90 -6.22
CA ASP A 130 1.77 13.98 -7.67
C ASP A 130 0.50 13.57 -8.38
N CYS A 131 -0.27 12.66 -7.80
CA CYS A 131 -1.41 12.07 -8.46
C CYS A 131 -2.74 12.60 -7.95
N LEU A 132 -2.90 12.77 -6.64
CA LEU A 132 -4.20 12.99 -6.05
C LEU A 132 -4.43 14.41 -5.52
N ASP A 133 -3.40 15.05 -4.97
CA ASP A 133 -3.58 16.32 -4.27
C ASP A 133 -3.78 17.51 -5.23
N HIS A 134 -3.34 17.39 -6.47
CA HIS A 134 -3.39 18.49 -7.42
C HIS A 134 -4.45 18.31 -8.51
N VAL A 135 -5.30 17.31 -8.37
CA VAL A 135 -6.32 17.01 -9.37
C VAL A 135 -7.70 17.12 -8.75
N LEU A 136 -8.58 17.86 -9.42
CA LEU A 136 -9.98 17.93 -9.02
C LEU A 136 -10.70 16.69 -9.56
N ILE A 137 -11.22 15.89 -8.66
CA ILE A 137 -11.88 14.63 -9.02
C ILE A 137 -13.39 14.85 -9.08
N PHE A 138 -13.98 14.52 -10.23
CA PHE A 138 -15.43 14.65 -10.42
C PHE A 138 -16.20 13.44 -9.92
N ASN A 139 -15.70 12.25 -10.23
CA ASN A 139 -16.40 11.01 -9.88
C ASN A 139 -15.40 9.85 -9.89
N GLU A 140 -15.93 8.65 -9.64
CA GLU A 140 -15.13 7.43 -9.60
C GLU A 140 -14.43 7.15 -10.92
N ARG A 141 -15.13 7.33 -12.03
CA ARG A 141 -14.54 7.10 -13.36
C ARG A 141 -13.36 8.03 -13.59
N HIS A 142 -13.49 9.29 -13.22
CA HIS A 142 -12.42 10.27 -13.37
C HIS A 142 -11.20 9.86 -12.53
N LEU A 143 -11.41 9.45 -11.29
CA LEU A 143 -10.33 9.02 -10.43
C LEU A 143 -9.61 7.79 -11.01
N ARG A 144 -10.35 6.82 -11.51
CA ARG A 144 -9.75 5.64 -12.16
C ARG A 144 -8.89 6.04 -13.35
N GLY A 145 -9.35 7.00 -14.14
CA GLY A 145 -8.59 7.52 -15.28
C GLY A 145 -7.30 8.16 -14.87
N VAL A 146 -7.33 8.98 -13.82
CA VAL A 146 -6.13 9.64 -13.29
C VAL A 146 -5.12 8.60 -12.82
N LEU A 147 -5.56 7.59 -12.09
CA LEU A 147 -4.67 6.54 -11.59
C LEU A 147 -4.11 5.69 -12.74
N THR A 148 -4.90 5.46 -13.78
CA THR A 148 -4.41 4.74 -14.95
C THR A 148 -3.29 5.51 -15.64
N LEU A 149 -3.49 6.80 -15.84
CA LEU A 149 -2.44 7.63 -16.44
C LEU A 149 -1.19 7.64 -15.58
N TYR A 150 -1.35 7.76 -14.27
CA TYR A 150 -0.22 7.77 -13.36
C TYR A 150 0.57 6.47 -13.44
N SER A 151 -0.13 5.34 -13.52
CA SER A 151 0.52 4.03 -13.57
C SER A 151 1.38 3.85 -14.82
N LEU A 152 1.12 4.58 -15.89
CA LEU A 152 1.93 4.52 -17.10
C LEU A 152 3.27 5.25 -16.94
N TYR A 153 3.35 6.21 -16.02
CA TYR A 153 4.55 7.00 -15.81
C TYR A 153 5.34 6.61 -14.58
N TYR A 154 4.74 5.81 -13.72
CA TYR A 154 5.37 5.42 -12.46
C TYR A 154 5.89 3.94 -12.50
#